data_8386ad42902c9a86d57dd5656a43e70c
#
_entry.id   8386ad42902c9a86d57dd5656a43e70c
#
_cell.length_a   1.000
_cell.length_b   1.000
_cell.length_c   1.000
_cell.angle_alpha   90.00
_cell.angle_beta   90.00
_cell.angle_gamma   90.00
#
_symmetry.space_group_name_H-M   'P 1'
#
loop_
_entity.id
_entity.type
_entity.pdbx_description
1 polymer ?
#
loop_
_entity_poly.entity_id
_entity_poly.type
_entity_poly.pdbx_seq_one_letter_code
_entity_poly.pdbx_strand_id
1 'polypeptide(L)'
;MKHISIKIFFTLLIYITSVNSETIKIGLGSCLDQNYPQPIWKSVENEDIRYFVFLGDNVYGDSLTGSLKKMERAYTKQKSLLPDFLDEIEIFSIWDDHDYGINDGGMDYKNKELAEDMFLKFWEIPKSDIRHKRDGIYFSQNILFFNKTFKLVFLDTRFFRSELKAVSYTHLRAHETKK
;
A
#
# COMPACT_ATOMS: atom_id res chain seq x y z
N MET A 1 23.08 -11.97 -79.91
CA MET A 1 23.39 -11.43 -78.58
C MET A 1 22.17 -11.64 -77.71
N LYS A 2 22.27 -12.54 -76.70
CA LYS A 2 21.15 -12.85 -75.79
C LYS A 2 21.26 -11.93 -74.58
N HIS A 3 20.26 -11.10 -74.35
CA HIS A 3 20.17 -10.27 -73.16
C HIS A 3 19.73 -11.11 -71.96
N ILE A 4 20.61 -11.26 -70.99
CA ILE A 4 20.28 -11.89 -69.72
C ILE A 4 19.71 -10.81 -68.81
N SER A 5 18.41 -10.91 -68.51
CA SER A 5 17.71 -10.02 -67.59
C SER A 5 17.89 -10.56 -66.15
N ILE A 6 18.71 -9.89 -65.36
CA ILE A 6 18.90 -10.26 -63.95
C ILE A 6 17.75 -9.60 -63.15
N LYS A 7 16.82 -10.45 -62.64
CA LYS A 7 15.80 -10.02 -61.69
C LYS A 7 16.41 -10.04 -60.29
N ILE A 8 16.67 -8.88 -59.72
CA ILE A 8 17.09 -8.73 -58.33
C ILE A 8 15.84 -8.88 -57.45
N PHE A 9 15.77 -9.96 -56.70
CA PHE A 9 14.71 -10.17 -55.72
C PHE A 9 15.15 -9.50 -54.39
N PHE A 10 14.54 -8.38 -54.06
CA PHE A 10 14.76 -7.70 -52.77
C PHE A 10 13.89 -8.38 -51.73
N THR A 11 14.49 -9.27 -50.93
CA THR A 11 13.81 -9.89 -49.75
C THR A 11 13.88 -8.92 -48.63
N LEU A 12 12.79 -8.20 -48.33
CA LEU A 12 12.65 -7.35 -47.15
C LEU A 12 12.51 -8.24 -45.91
N LEU A 13 13.59 -8.40 -45.14
CA LEU A 13 13.56 -9.10 -43.87
C LEU A 13 12.95 -8.16 -42.83
N ILE A 14 11.65 -8.34 -42.55
CA ILE A 14 10.98 -7.65 -41.43
C ILE A 14 11.41 -8.31 -40.15
N TYR A 15 12.33 -7.70 -39.42
CA TYR A 15 12.61 -8.08 -38.05
C TYR A 15 11.42 -7.65 -37.16
N ILE A 16 10.56 -8.61 -36.83
CA ILE A 16 9.55 -8.41 -35.79
C ILE A 16 10.30 -8.53 -34.46
N THR A 17 10.75 -7.41 -33.90
CA THR A 17 11.18 -7.37 -32.52
C THR A 17 9.92 -7.50 -31.68
N SER A 18 9.74 -8.66 -31.06
CA SER A 18 8.75 -8.81 -30.00
C SER A 18 9.14 -7.84 -28.88
N VAL A 19 8.37 -6.78 -28.71
CA VAL A 19 8.49 -5.92 -27.54
C VAL A 19 7.95 -6.74 -26.36
N ASN A 20 8.83 -7.42 -25.63
CA ASN A 20 8.47 -7.98 -24.34
C ASN A 20 8.12 -6.80 -23.43
N SER A 21 6.84 -6.57 -23.24
CA SER A 21 6.35 -5.66 -22.22
C SER A 21 6.53 -6.34 -20.87
N GLU A 22 7.60 -6.01 -20.18
CA GLU A 22 7.72 -6.45 -18.80
C GLU A 22 6.77 -5.62 -17.92
N THR A 23 6.09 -6.29 -17.03
CA THR A 23 5.09 -5.71 -16.13
C THR A 23 5.57 -5.88 -14.69
N ILE A 24 5.47 -4.84 -13.89
CA ILE A 24 5.63 -4.93 -12.44
C ILE A 24 4.25 -4.98 -11.81
N LYS A 25 4.01 -5.98 -10.96
CA LYS A 25 2.77 -6.09 -10.20
C LYS A 25 2.98 -5.58 -8.78
N ILE A 26 2.08 -4.74 -8.32
CA ILE A 26 2.04 -4.21 -6.96
C ILE A 26 0.69 -4.60 -6.37
N GLY A 27 0.71 -5.38 -5.28
CA GLY A 27 -0.48 -5.67 -4.49
C GLY A 27 -0.86 -4.48 -3.62
N LEU A 28 -2.14 -4.20 -3.49
CA LEU A 28 -2.68 -3.16 -2.61
C LEU A 28 -3.79 -3.77 -1.77
N GLY A 29 -3.75 -3.59 -0.45
CA GLY A 29 -4.77 -4.11 0.45
C GLY A 29 -4.98 -3.24 1.67
N SER A 30 -6.17 -3.30 2.25
CA SER A 30 -6.55 -2.62 3.49
C SER A 30 -7.59 -3.44 4.26
N CYS A 31 -7.95 -2.99 5.46
CA CYS A 31 -9.03 -3.56 6.26
C CYS A 31 -8.82 -5.04 6.60
N LEU A 32 -7.62 -5.37 7.09
CA LEU A 32 -7.22 -6.74 7.42
C LEU A 32 -7.51 -7.04 8.90
N ASP A 33 -8.72 -7.51 9.18
CA ASP A 33 -9.12 -7.82 10.56
C ASP A 33 -8.52 -9.16 11.03
N GLN A 34 -7.67 -9.09 12.04
CA GLN A 34 -7.02 -10.24 12.67
C GLN A 34 -8.00 -11.19 13.39
N ASN A 35 -9.26 -10.82 13.52
CA ASN A 35 -10.27 -11.64 14.19
C ASN A 35 -10.98 -12.63 13.25
N TYR A 36 -10.74 -12.49 11.95
CA TYR A 36 -11.32 -13.35 10.93
C TYR A 36 -10.26 -14.13 10.14
N PRO A 37 -10.63 -15.27 9.53
CA PRO A 37 -9.77 -15.95 8.57
C PRO A 37 -9.40 -15.02 7.40
N GLN A 38 -8.17 -15.13 6.91
CA GLN A 38 -7.65 -14.29 5.84
C GLN A 38 -7.35 -15.11 4.56
N PRO A 39 -8.37 -15.74 3.94
CA PRO A 39 -8.17 -16.64 2.79
C PRO A 39 -7.66 -15.90 1.54
N ILE A 40 -7.73 -14.58 1.52
CA ILE A 40 -7.27 -13.73 0.43
C ILE A 40 -5.78 -13.95 0.11
N TRP A 41 -4.98 -14.28 1.11
CA TRP A 41 -3.54 -14.45 0.95
C TRP A 41 -3.17 -15.51 -0.07
N LYS A 42 -3.96 -16.60 -0.14
CA LYS A 42 -3.75 -17.63 -1.17
C LYS A 42 -3.92 -17.11 -2.60
N SER A 43 -4.81 -16.15 -2.80
CA SER A 43 -5.00 -15.52 -4.10
C SER A 43 -3.88 -14.53 -4.41
N VAL A 44 -3.44 -13.78 -3.41
CA VAL A 44 -2.35 -12.80 -3.53
C VAL A 44 -1.02 -13.50 -3.86
N GLU A 45 -0.71 -14.61 -3.19
CA GLU A 45 0.49 -15.42 -3.41
C GLU A 45 0.62 -15.91 -4.86
N ASN A 46 -0.52 -16.23 -5.50
CA ASN A 46 -0.54 -16.71 -6.90
C ASN A 46 -0.34 -15.58 -7.94
N GLU A 47 -0.29 -14.31 -7.54
CA GLU A 47 -0.26 -13.19 -8.49
C GLU A 47 1.15 -12.75 -8.92
N ASP A 48 2.20 -13.39 -8.42
CA ASP A 48 3.60 -13.02 -8.74
C ASP A 48 3.84 -11.51 -8.56
N ILE A 49 3.45 -10.98 -7.40
CA ILE A 49 3.64 -9.58 -7.04
C ILE A 49 5.06 -9.38 -6.52
N ARG A 50 5.65 -8.22 -6.82
CA ARG A 50 6.97 -7.84 -6.31
C ARG A 50 6.89 -6.94 -5.08
N TYR A 51 5.81 -6.20 -4.95
CA TYR A 51 5.57 -5.26 -3.86
C TYR A 51 4.16 -5.45 -3.33
N PHE A 52 3.99 -5.30 -2.02
CA PHE A 52 2.67 -5.21 -1.42
C PHE A 52 2.57 -3.96 -0.54
N VAL A 53 1.48 -3.22 -0.68
CA VAL A 53 1.20 -2.01 0.10
C VAL A 53 0.00 -2.26 1.00
N PHE A 54 0.21 -2.20 2.29
CA PHE A 54 -0.82 -2.16 3.29
C PHE A 54 -1.33 -0.73 3.46
N LEU A 55 -2.58 -0.49 3.08
CA LEU A 55 -3.17 0.86 2.95
C LEU A 55 -3.91 1.33 4.21
N GLY A 56 -3.68 0.70 5.34
CA GLY A 56 -4.33 1.02 6.61
C GLY A 56 -5.36 -0.01 7.03
N ASP A 57 -5.83 0.13 8.27
CA ASP A 57 -6.63 -0.89 8.97
C ASP A 57 -5.96 -2.26 8.92
N ASN A 58 -4.67 -2.26 9.17
CA ASN A 58 -3.87 -3.48 9.15
C ASN A 58 -4.16 -4.36 10.36
N VAL A 59 -4.73 -3.75 11.41
CA VAL A 59 -5.28 -4.37 12.60
C VAL A 59 -6.44 -3.58 13.15
N TYR A 60 -7.32 -4.23 13.89
CA TYR A 60 -8.46 -3.64 14.60
C TYR A 60 -8.19 -3.68 16.12
N GLY A 61 -7.34 -2.76 16.56
CA GLY A 61 -6.88 -2.65 17.94
C GLY A 61 -7.41 -1.43 18.69
N ASP A 62 -8.20 -0.61 18.02
CA ASP A 62 -8.79 0.62 18.55
C ASP A 62 -9.80 0.37 19.67
N SER A 63 -10.10 1.45 20.39
CA SER A 63 -11.11 1.44 21.43
C SER A 63 -11.86 2.77 21.48
N LEU A 64 -13.10 2.77 21.97
CA LEU A 64 -13.92 3.98 22.14
C LEU A 64 -13.25 5.04 23.02
N THR A 65 -12.35 4.64 23.91
CA THR A 65 -11.62 5.54 24.81
C THR A 65 -10.26 5.98 24.26
N GLY A 66 -9.87 5.49 23.10
CA GLY A 66 -8.52 5.69 22.55
C GLY A 66 -7.42 4.97 23.32
N SER A 67 -7.76 3.99 24.17
CA SER A 67 -6.76 3.18 24.89
C SER A 67 -6.11 2.17 23.96
N LEU A 68 -4.78 2.13 23.93
CA LEU A 68 -3.99 1.19 23.10
C LEU A 68 -3.77 -0.20 23.70
N LYS A 69 -4.43 -0.53 24.83
CA LYS A 69 -4.27 -1.84 25.50
C LYS A 69 -4.64 -3.03 24.60
N LYS A 70 -5.56 -2.85 23.65
CA LYS A 70 -5.93 -3.88 22.68
C LYS A 70 -4.96 -3.96 21.50
N MET A 71 -4.32 -2.85 21.17
CA MET A 71 -3.49 -2.69 19.98
C MET A 71 -2.31 -3.66 19.96
N GLU A 72 -1.61 -3.79 21.08
CA GLU A 72 -0.48 -4.72 21.20
C GLU A 72 -0.89 -6.18 20.91
N ARG A 73 -2.03 -6.60 21.44
CA ARG A 73 -2.57 -7.94 21.19
C ARG A 73 -3.04 -8.12 19.75
N ALA A 74 -3.64 -7.07 19.17
CA ALA A 74 -4.07 -7.07 17.77
C ALA A 74 -2.87 -7.24 16.85
N TYR A 75 -1.80 -6.49 17.05
CA TYR A 75 -0.56 -6.62 16.30
C TYR A 75 0.09 -8.00 16.48
N THR A 76 0.17 -8.51 17.71
CA THR A 76 0.73 -9.84 17.97
C THR A 76 -0.07 -10.93 17.23
N LYS A 77 -1.39 -10.85 17.25
CA LYS A 77 -2.26 -11.80 16.54
C LYS A 77 -2.11 -11.66 15.03
N GLN A 78 -2.10 -10.43 14.51
CA GLN A 78 -1.94 -10.19 13.08
C GLN A 78 -0.60 -10.72 12.56
N LYS A 79 0.50 -10.51 13.30
CA LYS A 79 1.83 -11.04 12.92
C LYS A 79 1.80 -12.56 12.74
N SER A 80 1.04 -13.29 13.56
CA SER A 80 0.90 -14.75 13.44
C SER A 80 0.01 -15.22 12.30
N LEU A 81 -0.71 -14.31 11.64
CA LEU A 81 -1.61 -14.61 10.51
C LEU A 81 -1.05 -14.19 9.17
N LEU A 82 -0.01 -13.34 9.17
CA LEU A 82 0.68 -12.96 7.93
C LEU A 82 1.41 -14.17 7.35
N PRO A 83 1.25 -14.45 6.06
CA PRO A 83 1.87 -15.61 5.43
C PRO A 83 3.34 -15.37 5.12
N ASP A 84 4.12 -16.46 5.12
CA ASP A 84 5.58 -16.44 4.94
C ASP A 84 6.03 -15.84 3.60
N PHE A 85 5.23 -15.95 2.54
CA PHE A 85 5.60 -15.38 1.23
C PHE A 85 5.80 -13.86 1.26
N LEU A 86 5.20 -13.16 2.24
CA LEU A 86 5.40 -11.73 2.42
C LEU A 86 6.84 -11.37 2.80
N ASP A 87 7.60 -12.30 3.36
CA ASP A 87 9.03 -12.11 3.65
C ASP A 87 9.91 -12.13 2.38
N GLU A 88 9.37 -12.63 1.26
CA GLU A 88 10.07 -12.72 -0.03
C GLU A 88 9.87 -11.50 -0.93
N ILE A 89 8.96 -10.59 -0.56
CA ILE A 89 8.61 -9.40 -1.33
C ILE A 89 8.83 -8.12 -0.52
N GLU A 90 8.89 -6.99 -1.21
CA GLU A 90 9.06 -5.71 -0.53
C GLU A 90 7.70 -5.16 -0.07
N ILE A 91 7.60 -4.84 1.23
CA ILE A 91 6.37 -4.39 1.86
C ILE A 91 6.48 -2.91 2.21
N PHE A 92 5.41 -2.18 1.90
CA PHE A 92 5.17 -0.82 2.36
C PHE A 92 3.87 -0.78 3.16
N SER A 93 3.82 0.11 4.15
CA SER A 93 2.64 0.21 5.00
C SER A 93 2.35 1.65 5.41
N ILE A 94 1.07 1.94 5.47
CA ILE A 94 0.49 3.11 6.13
C ILE A 94 -0.62 2.65 7.07
N TRP A 95 -1.05 3.51 7.96
CA TRP A 95 -2.19 3.25 8.84
C TRP A 95 -3.48 3.90 8.34
N ASP A 96 -4.60 3.46 8.92
CA ASP A 96 -5.85 4.20 8.99
C ASP A 96 -6.34 4.25 10.45
N ASP A 97 -7.58 4.48 10.76
CA ASP A 97 -8.04 4.81 12.11
C ASP A 97 -8.00 3.64 13.11
N HIS A 98 -8.24 2.43 12.64
CA HIS A 98 -8.23 1.26 13.53
C HIS A 98 -6.83 0.87 14.02
N ASP A 99 -5.81 1.04 13.22
CA ASP A 99 -4.42 0.86 13.64
C ASP A 99 -3.78 2.15 14.19
N TYR A 100 -4.40 3.33 13.95
CA TYR A 100 -4.06 4.58 14.63
C TYR A 100 -4.53 4.60 16.10
N GLY A 101 -5.64 3.89 16.43
CA GLY A 101 -6.04 3.58 17.81
C GLY A 101 -7.36 4.14 18.29
N ILE A 102 -8.04 4.93 17.51
CA ILE A 102 -9.40 5.39 17.77
C ILE A 102 -10.13 5.65 16.46
N ASN A 103 -11.34 5.12 16.33
CA ASN A 103 -12.17 5.31 15.14
C ASN A 103 -12.29 6.80 14.79
N ASP A 104 -12.09 7.11 13.51
CA ASP A 104 -12.04 8.48 12.99
C ASP A 104 -11.05 9.43 13.68
N GLY A 105 -10.04 8.90 14.38
CA GLY A 105 -9.01 9.67 15.06
C GLY A 105 -8.22 10.59 14.13
N GLY A 106 -7.78 11.74 14.67
CA GLY A 106 -7.01 12.75 13.98
C GLY A 106 -5.95 13.38 14.88
N MET A 107 -5.58 14.60 14.61
CA MET A 107 -4.49 15.33 15.29
C MET A 107 -4.72 15.52 16.80
N ASP A 108 -5.97 15.48 17.24
CA ASP A 108 -6.41 15.62 18.63
C ASP A 108 -6.29 14.33 19.45
N TYR A 109 -5.98 13.20 18.81
CA TYR A 109 -5.82 11.92 19.50
C TYR A 109 -4.58 11.94 20.41
N LYS A 110 -4.80 11.77 21.72
CA LYS A 110 -3.77 11.95 22.75
C LYS A 110 -2.66 10.91 22.77
N ASN A 111 -2.93 9.71 22.24
CA ASN A 111 -1.97 8.60 22.25
C ASN A 111 -1.35 8.37 20.86
N LYS A 112 -1.41 9.33 19.97
CA LYS A 112 -0.96 9.19 18.58
C LYS A 112 0.53 8.87 18.45
N GLU A 113 1.39 9.46 19.28
CA GLU A 113 2.82 9.19 19.28
C GLU A 113 3.12 7.75 19.74
N LEU A 114 2.37 7.26 20.73
CA LEU A 114 2.49 5.89 21.18
C LEU A 114 1.96 4.90 20.14
N ALA A 115 0.87 5.26 19.45
CA ALA A 115 0.37 4.46 18.32
C ALA A 115 1.39 4.38 17.18
N GLU A 116 2.05 5.50 16.88
CA GLU A 116 3.13 5.55 15.89
C GLU A 116 4.29 4.62 16.26
N ASP A 117 4.76 4.69 17.49
CA ASP A 117 5.81 3.77 17.98
C ASP A 117 5.42 2.30 17.84
N MET A 118 4.17 1.96 18.16
CA MET A 118 3.66 0.59 18.02
C MET A 118 3.58 0.16 16.54
N PHE A 119 3.14 1.03 15.65
CA PHE A 119 3.08 0.80 14.22
C PHE A 119 4.49 0.58 13.64
N LEU A 120 5.42 1.48 13.92
CA LEU A 120 6.80 1.37 13.44
C LEU A 120 7.50 0.11 13.95
N LYS A 121 7.21 -0.29 15.19
CA LYS A 121 7.70 -1.54 15.77
C LYS A 121 7.12 -2.78 15.08
N PHE A 122 5.81 -2.79 14.83
CA PHE A 122 5.13 -3.92 14.18
C PHE A 122 5.67 -4.19 12.78
N TRP A 123 5.84 -3.11 12.00
CA TRP A 123 6.38 -3.19 10.64
C TRP A 123 7.91 -3.27 10.60
N GLU A 124 8.57 -3.40 11.76
CA GLU A 124 10.02 -3.54 11.88
C GLU A 124 10.81 -2.44 11.16
N ILE A 125 10.25 -1.22 11.18
CA ILE A 125 10.86 -0.08 10.54
C ILE A 125 12.21 0.22 11.19
N PRO A 126 13.31 0.27 10.42
CA PRO A 126 14.65 0.48 10.97
C PRO A 126 14.75 1.77 11.79
N LYS A 127 15.45 1.73 12.93
CA LYS A 127 15.64 2.92 13.79
C LYS A 127 16.36 4.08 13.12
N SER A 128 17.04 3.84 12.02
CA SER A 128 17.65 4.87 11.17
C SER A 128 16.66 5.61 10.29
N ASP A 129 15.46 5.06 10.09
CA ASP A 129 14.41 5.66 9.27
C ASP A 129 13.96 7.01 9.83
N ILE A 130 13.64 7.93 8.93
CA ILE A 130 13.24 9.29 9.28
C ILE A 130 11.93 9.33 10.08
N ARG A 131 11.03 8.34 9.92
CA ARG A 131 9.78 8.21 10.66
C ARG A 131 9.97 8.06 12.17
N HIS A 132 11.14 7.60 12.64
CA HIS A 132 11.49 7.61 14.06
C HIS A 132 12.00 8.97 14.59
N LYS A 133 12.13 9.98 13.74
CA LYS A 133 12.73 11.29 14.08
C LYS A 133 11.80 12.46 13.84
N ARG A 134 10.58 12.21 13.45
CA ARG A 134 9.56 13.22 13.15
C ARG A 134 8.18 12.64 13.37
N ASP A 135 7.21 13.50 13.46
CA ASP A 135 5.80 13.17 13.59
C ASP A 135 5.23 12.57 12.29
N GLY A 136 4.41 11.53 12.44
CA GLY A 136 3.67 10.90 11.36
C GLY A 136 4.47 9.92 10.51
N ILE A 137 3.75 8.96 9.95
CA ILE A 137 4.33 7.81 9.23
C ILE A 137 4.51 8.02 7.72
N TYR A 138 4.20 9.22 7.18
CA TYR A 138 4.32 9.49 5.75
C TYR A 138 5.76 9.33 5.27
N PHE A 139 5.96 8.83 4.05
CA PHE A 139 7.28 8.66 3.44
C PHE A 139 7.17 8.56 1.94
N SER A 140 8.30 8.47 1.27
CA SER A 140 8.33 8.11 -0.15
C SER A 140 9.42 7.09 -0.42
N GLN A 141 9.15 6.21 -1.37
CA GLN A 141 10.08 5.18 -1.82
C GLN A 141 10.26 5.27 -3.32
N ASN A 142 11.50 5.19 -3.77
CA ASN A 142 11.81 5.04 -5.18
C ASN A 142 11.92 3.55 -5.50
N ILE A 143 11.19 3.09 -6.50
CA ILE A 143 11.33 1.76 -7.06
C ILE A 143 11.94 1.86 -8.45
N LEU A 144 12.96 1.05 -8.69
CA LEU A 144 13.60 0.97 -10.01
C LEU A 144 12.99 -0.19 -10.79
N PHE A 145 12.48 0.12 -11.98
CA PHE A 145 11.98 -0.86 -12.90
C PHE A 145 12.54 -0.59 -14.29
N PHE A 146 13.39 -1.47 -14.78
CA PHE A 146 14.30 -1.20 -15.91
C PHE A 146 15.14 0.07 -15.66
N ASN A 147 15.13 0.98 -16.62
CA ASN A 147 15.85 2.26 -16.54
C ASN A 147 14.97 3.40 -16.04
N LYS A 148 13.79 3.11 -15.48
CA LYS A 148 12.85 4.12 -14.99
C LYS A 148 12.73 4.02 -13.47
N THR A 149 12.75 5.18 -12.83
CA THR A 149 12.47 5.29 -11.40
C THR A 149 11.03 5.75 -11.22
N PHE A 150 10.26 4.97 -10.45
CA PHE A 150 8.93 5.33 -10.00
C PHE A 150 9.04 5.74 -8.53
N LYS A 151 8.49 6.90 -8.21
CA LYS A 151 8.39 7.35 -6.82
C LYS A 151 6.99 7.05 -6.29
N LEU A 152 6.91 6.17 -5.30
CA LEU A 152 5.71 5.97 -4.50
C LEU A 152 5.70 6.98 -3.35
N VAL A 153 4.60 7.67 -3.16
CA VAL A 153 4.40 8.63 -2.07
C VAL A 153 3.30 8.10 -1.17
N PHE A 154 3.62 7.89 0.08
CA PHE A 154 2.73 7.38 1.11
C PHE A 154 2.35 8.52 2.04
N LEU A 155 1.06 8.83 2.11
CA LEU A 155 0.54 9.91 2.92
C LEU A 155 0.10 9.39 4.29
N ASP A 156 0.28 10.22 5.31
CA ASP A 156 -0.35 10.01 6.62
C ASP A 156 -1.68 10.75 6.64
N THR A 157 -2.77 10.01 6.66
CA THR A 157 -4.13 10.57 6.62
C THR A 157 -4.73 10.78 8.01
N ARG A 158 -3.97 10.51 9.10
CA ARG A 158 -4.47 10.55 10.47
C ARG A 158 -3.73 11.55 11.35
N PHE A 159 -2.42 11.48 11.45
CA PHE A 159 -1.63 12.23 12.45
C PHE A 159 -1.85 13.74 12.44
N PHE A 160 -2.01 14.32 11.25
CA PHE A 160 -2.19 15.75 11.04
C PHE A 160 -3.62 16.15 10.65
N ARG A 161 -4.53 15.18 10.59
CA ARG A 161 -5.90 15.43 10.15
C ARG A 161 -6.66 16.26 11.19
N SER A 162 -7.22 17.38 10.78
CA SER A 162 -8.13 18.17 11.62
C SER A 162 -9.39 17.39 11.97
N GLU A 163 -10.08 17.81 13.03
CA GLU A 163 -11.36 17.25 13.45
C GLU A 163 -12.37 17.17 12.29
N LEU A 164 -13.16 16.11 12.29
CA LEU A 164 -14.25 15.97 11.35
C LEU A 164 -15.35 16.99 11.67
N LYS A 165 -15.69 17.80 10.70
CA LYS A 165 -16.87 18.67 10.79
C LYS A 165 -18.09 17.89 10.32
N ALA A 166 -19.14 17.88 11.13
CA ALA A 166 -20.43 17.36 10.70
C ALA A 166 -20.92 18.17 9.48
N VAL A 167 -20.98 17.52 8.32
CA VAL A 167 -21.55 18.10 7.11
C VAL A 167 -22.98 17.61 6.96
N SER A 168 -23.93 18.54 6.75
CA SER A 168 -25.29 18.16 6.43
C SER A 168 -25.30 17.43 5.10
N TYR A 169 -25.86 16.22 5.06
CA TYR A 169 -25.99 15.35 3.88
C TYR A 169 -26.68 16.01 2.67
N THR A 170 -27.37 17.13 2.90
CA THR A 170 -28.07 17.87 1.84
C THR A 170 -27.16 18.45 0.77
N HIS A 171 -25.87 18.66 1.05
CA HIS A 171 -24.91 19.21 0.09
C HIS A 171 -24.23 18.15 -0.81
N LEU A 172 -24.12 16.90 -0.35
CA LEU A 172 -23.47 15.83 -1.12
C LEU A 172 -24.41 15.18 -2.15
N ARG A 173 -25.71 15.22 -1.92
CA ARG A 173 -26.72 14.65 -2.87
C ARG A 173 -26.97 15.47 -4.13
N ALA A 174 -26.56 16.72 -4.17
CA ALA A 174 -26.81 17.58 -5.33
C ALA A 174 -26.02 17.20 -6.60
N HIS A 175 -24.96 16.41 -6.47
CA HIS A 175 -24.12 15.99 -7.59
C HIS A 175 -24.39 14.58 -8.12
N GLU A 176 -25.13 13.74 -7.38
CA GLU A 176 -25.36 12.34 -7.79
C GLU A 176 -26.69 12.09 -8.53
N THR A 177 -27.58 13.07 -8.63
CA THR A 177 -28.94 12.86 -9.17
C THR A 177 -29.17 13.49 -10.55
N LYS A 178 -28.16 13.64 -11.38
CA LYS A 178 -28.35 13.96 -12.79
C LYS A 178 -27.78 12.84 -13.66
N LYS A 179 -28.58 11.80 -13.82
CA LYS A 179 -28.63 10.95 -15.01
C LYS A 179 -29.98 11.10 -15.65
#